data_1429d0471bdc40af7c18e254ae64283c
#
_entry.id   1429d0471bdc40af7c18e254ae64283c
#
_cell.length_a   1.000
_cell.length_b   1.000
_cell.length_c   1.000
_cell.angle_alpha   90.00
_cell.angle_beta   90.00
_cell.angle_gamma   90.00
#
_symmetry.space_group_name_H-M   'P 1'
#
loop_
_entity.id
_entity.type
_entity.pdbx_description
1 polymer ?
#
loop_
_entity_poly.entity_id
_entity_poly.type
_entity_poly.pdbx_seq_one_letter_code
_entity_poly.pdbx_strand_id
1 'polypeptide(L)'
;TNFSVGGDAKIPIGNALNLDLTFNPDFSQVEVDDQVVNLTRFAISLPEKRQFFTQNDDLFKDFGANNDVTPFFSRRIGVAEDLDGNTIENKIVAGARLSGKLNSNLRLGFLNVLTDADIANEIPSNLNTVFTLRQKVFNRSNISFFLIDRRTTEDFDFISEEEKKNSVTGIEYNLASADSKWNGRAFFHKSFTEGLDDDDMISGMKIERKTLSLNVGMEVI
;
A
#
# COMPACT_ATOMS: atom_id res chain seq x y z
N THR A 1 -2.41 -34.97 -3.62
CA THR A 1 -2.09 -34.15 -2.43
C THR A 1 -0.89 -33.31 -2.81
N ASN A 2 -1.08 -32.02 -3.08
CA ASN A 2 0.02 -31.10 -3.32
C ASN A 2 0.61 -30.73 -1.96
N PHE A 3 1.89 -30.97 -1.78
CA PHE A 3 2.65 -30.58 -0.59
C PHE A 3 3.37 -29.27 -0.91
N SER A 4 3.06 -28.20 -0.20
CA SER A 4 3.79 -26.94 -0.31
C SER A 4 4.54 -26.62 0.98
N VAL A 5 5.73 -26.09 0.85
CA VAL A 5 6.57 -25.66 1.98
C VAL A 5 6.74 -24.14 1.88
N GLY A 6 6.47 -23.46 2.98
CA GLY A 6 6.70 -22.04 3.13
C GLY A 6 7.35 -21.73 4.47
N GLY A 7 7.75 -20.48 4.67
CA GLY A 7 8.34 -20.06 5.92
C GLY A 7 8.47 -18.54 6.05
N ASP A 8 8.44 -18.10 7.30
CA ASP A 8 8.58 -16.70 7.68
C ASP A 8 9.78 -16.52 8.61
N ALA A 9 10.47 -15.40 8.46
CA ALA A 9 11.54 -14.99 9.35
C ALA A 9 11.38 -13.53 9.76
N LYS A 10 11.60 -13.24 11.04
CA LYS A 10 11.57 -11.90 11.58
C LYS A 10 12.91 -11.60 12.25
N ILE A 11 13.61 -10.60 11.73
CA ILE A 11 14.96 -10.26 12.12
C ILE A 11 14.97 -8.81 12.62
N PRO A 12 15.20 -8.58 13.92
CA PRO A 12 15.41 -7.22 14.42
C PRO A 12 16.75 -6.67 13.95
N ILE A 13 16.75 -5.45 13.42
CA ILE A 13 17.95 -4.75 12.97
C ILE A 13 18.19 -3.56 13.90
N GLY A 14 19.22 -3.68 14.73
CA GLY A 14 19.45 -2.71 15.78
C GLY A 14 18.29 -2.66 16.78
N ASN A 15 17.96 -1.47 17.26
CA ASN A 15 16.96 -1.31 18.34
C ASN A 15 15.57 -0.90 17.85
N ALA A 16 15.39 -0.60 16.56
CA ALA A 16 14.19 0.07 16.12
C ALA A 16 13.71 -0.25 14.69
N LEU A 17 14.43 -1.12 13.98
CA LEU A 17 14.04 -1.64 12.67
C LEU A 17 13.75 -3.14 12.75
N ASN A 18 12.80 -3.58 11.95
CA ASN A 18 12.47 -5.00 11.78
C ASN A 18 12.51 -5.34 10.30
N LEU A 19 13.19 -6.43 9.97
CA LEU A 19 13.15 -7.07 8.68
C LEU A 19 12.27 -8.32 8.80
N ASP A 20 11.17 -8.34 8.08
CA ASP A 20 10.30 -9.49 7.94
C ASP A 20 10.50 -10.08 6.54
N LEU A 21 10.74 -11.37 6.48
CA LEU A 21 10.89 -12.13 5.23
C LEU A 21 9.83 -13.21 5.21
N THR A 22 9.22 -13.42 4.04
CA THR A 22 8.28 -14.52 3.81
C THR A 22 8.62 -15.22 2.51
N PHE A 23 8.46 -16.52 2.49
CA PHE A 23 8.64 -17.35 1.31
C PHE A 23 7.48 -18.34 1.21
N ASN A 24 6.80 -18.36 0.06
CA ASN A 24 5.64 -19.20 -0.20
C ASN A 24 4.66 -19.23 0.99
N PRO A 25 4.21 -18.04 1.48
CA PRO A 25 3.35 -17.98 2.65
C PRO A 25 2.01 -18.64 2.37
N ASP A 26 1.51 -19.37 3.36
CA ASP A 26 0.14 -19.90 3.33
C ASP A 26 -0.81 -18.86 3.94
N PHE A 27 -1.56 -18.18 3.10
CA PHE A 27 -2.61 -17.26 3.51
C PHE A 27 -4.02 -17.88 3.45
N SER A 28 -4.12 -19.17 3.21
CA SER A 28 -5.40 -19.89 3.09
C SER A 28 -6.25 -19.83 4.37
N GLN A 29 -5.63 -19.57 5.53
CA GLN A 29 -6.33 -19.37 6.81
C GLN A 29 -6.85 -17.94 6.99
N VAL A 30 -6.42 -17.01 6.16
CA VAL A 30 -7.05 -15.70 6.08
C VAL A 30 -8.27 -15.90 5.20
N GLU A 31 -9.41 -16.13 5.83
CA GLU A 31 -10.71 -16.35 5.18
C GLU A 31 -10.79 -15.55 3.88
N VAL A 32 -11.09 -16.26 2.78
CA VAL A 32 -11.65 -15.62 1.58
C VAL A 32 -12.80 -14.79 2.12
N ASP A 33 -12.63 -13.47 2.13
CA ASP A 33 -13.62 -12.57 2.69
C ASP A 33 -14.98 -12.98 2.14
N ASP A 34 -15.96 -13.12 3.03
CA ASP A 34 -17.34 -13.41 2.65
C ASP A 34 -17.65 -12.58 1.41
N GLN A 35 -18.22 -13.23 0.38
CA GLN A 35 -18.60 -12.54 -0.86
C GLN A 35 -19.51 -11.38 -0.50
N VAL A 36 -18.92 -10.23 -0.25
CA VAL A 36 -19.67 -9.00 -0.05
C VAL A 36 -20.14 -8.56 -1.41
N VAL A 37 -21.44 -8.73 -1.68
CA VAL A 37 -22.06 -8.23 -2.90
C VAL A 37 -21.86 -6.72 -2.92
N ASN A 38 -20.91 -6.27 -3.72
CA ASN A 38 -20.63 -4.85 -3.88
C ASN A 38 -21.70 -4.20 -4.78
N LEU A 39 -22.69 -3.58 -4.18
CA LEU A 39 -23.73 -2.81 -4.88
C LEU A 39 -23.29 -1.37 -5.18
N THR A 40 -22.06 -1.00 -4.85
CA THR A 40 -21.55 0.37 -5.04
C THR A 40 -20.43 0.39 -6.10
N ARG A 41 -20.13 1.58 -6.65
CA ARG A 41 -19.04 1.80 -7.60
C ARG A 41 -17.64 1.75 -6.95
N PHE A 42 -17.57 1.72 -5.63
CA PHE A 42 -16.30 1.80 -4.90
C PHE A 42 -15.82 0.41 -4.51
N ALA A 43 -14.53 0.15 -4.66
CA ALA A 43 -13.92 -1.06 -4.17
C ALA A 43 -14.09 -1.17 -2.65
N ILE A 44 -14.54 -2.33 -2.17
CA ILE A 44 -14.68 -2.55 -0.73
C ILE A 44 -13.29 -2.59 -0.11
N SER A 45 -13.04 -1.66 0.81
CA SER A 45 -11.79 -1.65 1.58
C SER A 45 -11.95 -2.57 2.80
N LEU A 46 -11.47 -3.80 2.67
CA LEU A 46 -11.45 -4.76 3.77
C LEU A 46 -10.17 -4.62 4.60
N PRO A 47 -10.22 -4.80 5.92
CA PRO A 47 -9.03 -4.69 6.76
C PRO A 47 -8.00 -5.78 6.42
N GLU A 48 -6.73 -5.43 6.43
CA GLU A 48 -5.63 -6.38 6.24
C GLU A 48 -5.51 -7.28 7.47
N LYS A 49 -5.53 -8.60 7.27
CA LYS A 49 -5.43 -9.61 8.32
C LYS A 49 -4.11 -10.41 8.26
N ARG A 50 -3.42 -10.38 7.11
CA ARG A 50 -2.17 -11.12 6.92
C ARG A 50 -1.04 -10.49 7.73
N GLN A 51 -0.47 -11.26 8.66
CA GLN A 51 0.52 -10.77 9.63
C GLN A 51 1.72 -10.06 8.98
N PHE A 52 2.16 -10.55 7.82
CA PHE A 52 3.25 -9.94 7.06
C PHE A 52 2.97 -8.47 6.71
N PHE A 53 1.72 -8.09 6.44
CA PHE A 53 1.36 -6.73 6.04
C PHE A 53 0.92 -5.83 7.20
N THR A 54 0.56 -6.38 8.37
CA THR A 54 -0.06 -5.60 9.46
C THR A 54 0.92 -4.84 10.34
N GLN A 55 2.17 -5.29 10.46
CA GLN A 55 3.13 -4.63 11.34
C GLN A 55 3.61 -3.29 10.77
N ASN A 56 3.55 -2.19 11.53
CA ASN A 56 3.87 -0.83 11.09
C ASN A 56 3.13 -0.44 9.78
N ASP A 57 1.93 -0.93 9.59
CA ASP A 57 1.13 -0.72 8.38
C ASP A 57 0.81 0.76 8.13
N ASP A 58 0.79 1.59 9.18
CA ASP A 58 0.66 3.03 9.08
C ASP A 58 1.71 3.70 8.18
N LEU A 59 2.89 3.07 8.03
CA LEU A 59 3.92 3.55 7.11
C LEU A 59 3.56 3.33 5.63
N PHE A 60 2.67 2.39 5.33
CA PHE A 60 2.36 1.98 3.97
C PHE A 60 0.96 2.41 3.51
N LYS A 61 -0.01 2.49 4.41
CA LYS A 61 -1.43 2.72 4.05
C LYS A 61 -1.95 4.12 4.35
N ASP A 62 -1.25 4.91 5.17
CA ASP A 62 -1.74 6.22 5.63
C ASP A 62 -1.32 7.34 4.68
N PHE A 63 -1.78 7.26 3.42
CA PHE A 63 -1.57 8.24 2.38
C PHE A 63 -2.87 8.65 1.71
N GLY A 64 -2.90 9.87 1.15
CA GLY A 64 -4.03 10.40 0.40
C GLY A 64 -5.18 10.91 1.26
N ALA A 65 -6.37 10.89 0.71
CA ALA A 65 -7.60 11.38 1.31
C ALA A 65 -8.56 10.23 1.60
N ASN A 66 -8.38 9.56 2.72
CA ASN A 66 -9.26 8.49 3.21
C ASN A 66 -9.79 7.56 2.09
N ASN A 67 -11.11 7.64 1.79
CA ASN A 67 -11.76 6.77 0.81
C ASN A 67 -11.64 7.28 -0.64
N ASP A 68 -11.24 8.54 -0.84
CA ASP A 68 -11.23 9.16 -2.17
C ASP A 68 -9.92 8.92 -2.92
N VAL A 69 -8.80 8.94 -2.19
CA VAL A 69 -7.46 8.72 -2.76
C VAL A 69 -6.67 7.78 -1.87
N THR A 70 -6.51 6.54 -2.30
CA THR A 70 -5.71 5.52 -1.61
C THR A 70 -4.66 4.95 -2.56
N PRO A 71 -3.43 5.48 -2.56
CA PRO A 71 -2.42 5.08 -3.54
C PRO A 71 -1.92 3.64 -3.34
N PHE A 72 -1.98 3.11 -2.14
CA PHE A 72 -1.54 1.75 -1.83
C PHE A 72 -2.57 0.98 -1.00
N PHE A 73 -2.87 -0.24 -1.45
CA PHE A 73 -3.75 -1.16 -0.75
C PHE A 73 -3.16 -2.58 -0.79
N SER A 74 -2.60 -3.04 0.33
CA SER A 74 -1.88 -4.31 0.43
C SER A 74 -2.71 -5.53 0.02
N ARG A 75 -4.02 -5.51 0.24
CA ARG A 75 -4.91 -6.63 -0.10
C ARG A 75 -5.04 -6.92 -1.60
N ARG A 76 -4.66 -5.98 -2.45
CA ARG A 76 -4.53 -6.24 -3.89
C ARG A 76 -3.36 -7.17 -4.22
N ILE A 77 -2.36 -7.26 -3.31
CA ILE A 77 -1.23 -8.18 -3.49
C ILE A 77 -1.67 -9.58 -3.05
N GLY A 78 -1.54 -10.55 -3.95
CA GLY A 78 -1.97 -11.93 -3.71
C GLY A 78 -3.43 -12.20 -4.06
N VAL A 79 -4.05 -11.29 -4.82
CA VAL A 79 -5.42 -11.43 -5.35
C VAL A 79 -5.41 -11.04 -6.82
N ALA A 80 -6.16 -11.77 -7.65
CA ALA A 80 -6.38 -11.49 -9.06
C ALA A 80 -7.82 -11.85 -9.46
N GLU A 81 -8.18 -11.57 -10.70
CA GLU A 81 -9.44 -11.98 -11.30
C GLU A 81 -9.13 -13.04 -12.37
N ASP A 82 -9.95 -14.11 -12.43
CA ASP A 82 -9.89 -15.10 -13.48
C ASP A 82 -10.56 -14.58 -14.78
N LEU A 83 -10.52 -15.38 -15.86
CA LEU A 83 -11.12 -15.01 -17.15
C LEU A 83 -12.65 -14.83 -17.09
N ASP A 84 -13.31 -15.35 -16.06
CA ASP A 84 -14.75 -15.20 -15.83
C ASP A 84 -15.07 -13.99 -14.91
N GLY A 85 -14.06 -13.27 -14.44
CA GLY A 85 -14.19 -12.12 -13.54
C GLY A 85 -14.38 -12.48 -12.06
N ASN A 86 -14.11 -13.74 -11.68
CA ASN A 86 -14.14 -14.12 -10.27
C ASN A 86 -12.83 -13.78 -9.60
N THR A 87 -12.91 -13.32 -8.37
CA THR A 87 -11.73 -13.08 -7.54
C THR A 87 -11.10 -14.42 -7.12
N ILE A 88 -9.83 -14.59 -7.45
CA ILE A 88 -9.05 -15.77 -7.11
C ILE A 88 -7.76 -15.38 -6.36
N GLU A 89 -7.19 -16.34 -5.65
CA GLU A 89 -5.88 -16.16 -5.01
C GLU A 89 -4.78 -16.12 -6.07
N ASN A 90 -3.93 -15.08 -6.02
CA ASN A 90 -2.68 -15.02 -6.76
C ASN A 90 -1.52 -15.30 -5.80
N LYS A 91 -0.85 -16.41 -6.00
CA LYS A 91 0.19 -16.91 -5.10
C LYS A 91 1.32 -15.90 -4.89
N ILE A 92 1.65 -15.64 -3.63
CA ILE A 92 2.85 -14.89 -3.26
C ILE A 92 4.03 -15.86 -3.19
N VAL A 93 5.07 -15.61 -3.99
CA VAL A 93 6.29 -16.41 -4.02
C VAL A 93 7.21 -16.04 -2.87
N ALA A 94 7.46 -14.75 -2.71
CA ALA A 94 8.33 -14.23 -1.66
C ALA A 94 7.99 -12.79 -1.32
N GLY A 95 8.32 -12.38 -0.11
CA GLY A 95 8.20 -11.01 0.34
C GLY A 95 9.30 -10.61 1.31
N ALA A 96 9.69 -9.35 1.24
CA ALA A 96 10.60 -8.73 2.19
C ALA A 96 10.03 -7.40 2.65
N ARG A 97 10.02 -7.15 3.95
CA ARG A 97 9.57 -5.89 4.52
C ARG A 97 10.54 -5.41 5.60
N LEU A 98 11.06 -4.20 5.40
CA LEU A 98 11.86 -3.49 6.38
C LEU A 98 11.07 -2.29 6.89
N SER A 99 10.83 -2.21 8.19
CA SER A 99 10.05 -1.11 8.76
C SER A 99 10.51 -0.72 10.15
N GLY A 100 10.35 0.57 10.48
CA GLY A 100 10.66 1.06 11.81
C GLY A 100 11.28 2.46 11.82
N LYS A 101 12.10 2.74 12.83
CA LYS A 101 12.73 4.04 13.05
C LYS A 101 14.21 4.00 12.68
N LEU A 102 14.64 4.92 11.82
CA LEU A 102 16.06 5.18 11.57
C LEU A 102 16.67 6.04 12.67
N ASN A 103 15.88 6.97 13.23
CA ASN A 103 16.22 7.78 14.40
C ASN A 103 14.95 8.27 15.10
N SER A 104 15.06 9.15 16.08
CA SER A 104 13.93 9.68 16.87
C SER A 104 12.86 10.38 16.03
N ASN A 105 13.21 10.89 14.86
CA ASN A 105 12.34 11.71 14.02
C ASN A 105 12.06 11.14 12.64
N LEU A 106 12.82 10.13 12.19
CA LEU A 106 12.70 9.55 10.85
C LEU A 106 12.31 8.09 10.94
N ARG A 107 11.21 7.74 10.26
CA ARG A 107 10.74 6.37 10.06
C ARG A 107 10.90 5.97 8.60
N LEU A 108 11.21 4.69 8.38
CA LEU A 108 11.37 4.05 7.09
C LEU A 108 10.38 2.90 6.97
N GLY A 109 9.78 2.78 5.79
CA GLY A 109 9.09 1.58 5.33
C GLY A 109 9.61 1.17 3.97
N PHE A 110 9.93 -0.10 3.81
CA PHE A 110 10.24 -0.74 2.54
C PHE A 110 9.49 -2.07 2.48
N LEU A 111 8.78 -2.30 1.40
CA LEU A 111 8.06 -3.53 1.12
C LEU A 111 8.38 -3.96 -0.30
N ASN A 112 8.68 -5.24 -0.49
CA ASN A 112 8.88 -5.84 -1.80
C ASN A 112 8.24 -7.22 -1.79
N VAL A 113 7.32 -7.48 -2.73
CA VAL A 113 6.55 -8.72 -2.82
C VAL A 113 6.48 -9.19 -4.26
N LEU A 114 6.88 -10.42 -4.48
CA LEU A 114 6.80 -11.13 -5.74
C LEU A 114 5.58 -12.05 -5.74
N THR A 115 4.70 -11.90 -6.72
CA THR A 115 3.59 -12.83 -7.00
C THR A 115 3.93 -13.74 -8.17
N ASP A 116 3.34 -14.92 -8.19
CA ASP A 116 3.51 -15.91 -9.26
C ASP A 116 2.62 -15.57 -10.46
N ALA A 117 2.96 -16.10 -11.63
CA ALA A 117 2.09 -16.05 -12.81
C ALA A 117 1.08 -17.21 -12.81
N ASP A 118 -0.13 -16.95 -13.26
CA ASP A 118 -1.11 -17.96 -13.62
C ASP A 118 -1.49 -17.79 -15.10
N ILE A 119 -0.76 -18.48 -15.94
CA ILE A 119 -0.92 -18.40 -17.42
C ILE A 119 -2.31 -18.88 -17.87
N ALA A 120 -2.91 -19.82 -17.13
CA ALA A 120 -4.24 -20.35 -17.48
C ALA A 120 -5.35 -19.30 -17.32
N ASN A 121 -5.15 -18.36 -16.40
CA ASN A 121 -6.06 -17.25 -16.13
C ASN A 121 -5.54 -15.88 -16.65
N GLU A 122 -4.47 -15.88 -17.48
CA GLU A 122 -3.84 -14.66 -18.00
C GLU A 122 -3.39 -13.67 -16.91
N ILE A 123 -2.90 -14.20 -15.79
CA ILE A 123 -2.39 -13.40 -14.66
C ILE A 123 -0.87 -13.36 -14.73
N PRO A 124 -0.26 -12.17 -14.87
CA PRO A 124 1.19 -12.05 -14.91
C PRO A 124 1.82 -12.14 -13.51
N SER A 125 3.08 -12.57 -13.46
CA SER A 125 3.89 -12.40 -12.25
C SER A 125 4.25 -10.93 -12.06
N ASN A 126 4.12 -10.43 -10.82
CA ASN A 126 4.36 -9.03 -10.50
C ASN A 126 5.34 -8.86 -9.34
N LEU A 127 6.22 -7.89 -9.49
CA LEU A 127 7.02 -7.36 -8.40
C LEU A 127 6.38 -6.07 -7.91
N ASN A 128 5.91 -6.09 -6.67
CA ASN A 128 5.30 -4.95 -6.00
C ASN A 128 6.30 -4.37 -5.01
N THR A 129 6.65 -3.11 -5.18
CA THR A 129 7.62 -2.41 -4.31
C THR A 129 6.97 -1.17 -3.73
N VAL A 130 7.10 -0.98 -2.43
CA VAL A 130 6.69 0.25 -1.74
C VAL A 130 7.85 0.75 -0.90
N PHE A 131 8.19 1.99 -1.08
CA PHE A 131 9.17 2.70 -0.27
C PHE A 131 8.54 3.92 0.36
N THR A 132 8.75 4.11 1.66
CA THR A 132 8.19 5.25 2.39
C THR A 132 9.21 5.83 3.35
N LEU A 133 9.18 7.14 3.48
CA LEU A 133 9.90 7.90 4.51
C LEU A 133 8.93 8.82 5.20
N ARG A 134 8.96 8.85 6.54
CA ARG A 134 8.17 9.79 7.34
C ARG A 134 9.06 10.52 8.32
N GLN A 135 9.27 11.80 8.07
CA GLN A 135 10.05 12.70 8.90
C GLN A 135 9.13 13.50 9.83
N LYS A 136 9.29 13.33 11.13
CA LYS A 136 8.67 14.21 12.12
C LYS A 136 9.25 15.61 11.99
N VAL A 137 8.38 16.60 11.92
CA VAL A 137 8.70 18.02 11.91
C VAL A 137 7.90 18.74 13.00
N PHE A 138 8.47 19.77 13.59
CA PHE A 138 7.89 20.46 14.73
C PHE A 138 7.56 19.49 15.89
N ASN A 139 6.53 19.77 16.66
CA ASN A 139 6.18 18.96 17.83
C ASN A 139 5.46 17.67 17.45
N ARG A 140 4.51 17.71 16.50
CA ARG A 140 3.61 16.61 16.19
C ARG A 140 3.32 16.40 14.70
N SER A 141 3.70 17.34 13.85
CA SER A 141 3.53 17.26 12.39
C SER A 141 4.56 16.33 11.77
N ASN A 142 4.29 15.88 10.55
CA ASN A 142 5.26 15.12 9.78
C ASN A 142 5.16 15.43 8.28
N ILE A 143 6.26 15.22 7.59
CA ILE A 143 6.34 15.14 6.13
C ILE A 143 6.58 13.68 5.76
N SER A 144 5.79 13.17 4.84
CA SER A 144 5.91 11.82 4.31
C SER A 144 6.22 11.87 2.82
N PHE A 145 7.09 10.97 2.38
CA PHE A 145 7.35 10.66 0.98
C PHE A 145 7.07 9.20 0.74
N PHE A 146 6.52 8.85 -0.43
CA PHE A 146 6.37 7.48 -0.84
C PHE A 146 6.65 7.27 -2.33
N LEU A 147 7.06 6.07 -2.66
CA LEU A 147 7.17 5.52 -4.00
C LEU A 147 6.52 4.13 -3.98
N ILE A 148 5.57 3.92 -4.86
CA ILE A 148 4.91 2.63 -5.09
C ILE A 148 5.22 2.26 -6.53
N ASP A 149 5.70 1.05 -6.76
CA ASP A 149 6.03 0.55 -8.08
C ASP A 149 5.51 -0.88 -8.23
N ARG A 150 4.72 -1.11 -9.27
CA ARG A 150 4.30 -2.44 -9.71
C ARG A 150 4.84 -2.67 -11.12
N ARG A 151 5.51 -3.78 -11.31
CA ARG A 151 6.00 -4.19 -12.62
C ARG A 151 5.85 -5.69 -12.82
N THR A 152 5.54 -6.11 -14.03
CA THR A 152 5.62 -7.52 -14.42
C THR A 152 7.08 -7.95 -14.48
N THR A 153 7.35 -9.21 -14.14
CA THR A 153 8.72 -9.72 -14.08
C THR A 153 9.18 -10.36 -15.38
N GLU A 154 8.24 -10.67 -16.27
CA GLU A 154 8.46 -11.30 -17.56
C GLU A 154 7.56 -10.65 -18.63
N ASP A 155 7.91 -10.79 -19.89
CA ASP A 155 7.06 -10.37 -21.00
C ASP A 155 6.01 -11.48 -21.26
N PHE A 156 4.75 -11.11 -21.18
CA PHE A 156 3.61 -11.97 -21.45
C PHE A 156 2.85 -11.43 -22.66
N ASP A 157 2.47 -12.32 -23.58
CA ASP A 157 1.75 -11.95 -24.82
C ASP A 157 0.31 -11.45 -24.55
N PHE A 158 -0.22 -11.71 -23.36
CA PHE A 158 -1.59 -11.37 -22.98
C PHE A 158 -1.71 -10.03 -22.21
N ILE A 159 -0.62 -9.32 -21.96
CA ILE A 159 -0.66 -8.02 -21.26
C ILE A 159 -0.31 -6.86 -22.20
N SER A 160 -0.97 -5.73 -22.02
CA SER A 160 -0.66 -4.48 -22.70
C SER A 160 0.58 -3.80 -22.11
N GLU A 161 1.19 -2.86 -22.85
CA GLU A 161 2.32 -2.06 -22.37
C GLU A 161 1.95 -1.28 -21.08
N GLU A 162 0.72 -0.78 -21.00
CA GLU A 162 0.21 -0.03 -19.84
C GLU A 162 0.11 -0.90 -18.57
N GLU A 163 -0.07 -2.19 -18.72
CA GLU A 163 -0.16 -3.13 -17.60
C GLU A 163 1.20 -3.61 -17.10
N LYS A 164 2.26 -3.46 -17.92
CA LYS A 164 3.62 -3.91 -17.58
C LYS A 164 4.18 -3.20 -16.37
N LYS A 165 3.93 -1.89 -16.27
CA LYS A 165 4.48 -1.09 -15.18
C LYS A 165 3.61 0.10 -14.84
N ASN A 166 3.39 0.29 -13.56
CA ASN A 166 2.79 1.50 -13.01
C ASN A 166 3.57 1.93 -11.76
N SER A 167 3.91 3.20 -11.68
CA SER A 167 4.60 3.78 -10.52
C SER A 167 3.83 5.00 -10.01
N VAL A 168 3.65 5.09 -8.70
CA VAL A 168 3.03 6.24 -8.05
C VAL A 168 4.00 6.81 -7.02
N THR A 169 4.21 8.11 -7.05
CA THR A 169 5.01 8.80 -6.04
C THR A 169 4.24 9.96 -5.44
N GLY A 170 4.54 10.28 -4.20
CA GLY A 170 3.88 11.39 -3.54
C GLY A 170 4.64 11.95 -2.37
N ILE A 171 4.27 13.20 -2.06
CA ILE A 171 4.71 13.91 -0.87
C ILE A 171 3.49 14.42 -0.12
N GLU A 172 3.53 14.31 1.21
CA GLU A 172 2.44 14.74 2.07
C GLU A 172 2.96 15.49 3.29
N TYR A 173 2.20 16.49 3.70
CA TYR A 173 2.38 17.17 4.97
C TYR A 173 1.18 16.90 5.87
N ASN A 174 1.42 16.27 7.01
CA ASN A 174 0.41 16.05 8.03
C ASN A 174 0.62 17.05 9.18
N LEU A 175 -0.31 17.99 9.30
CA LEU A 175 -0.35 19.00 10.35
C LEU A 175 -0.97 18.42 11.62
N ALA A 176 -0.28 18.57 12.73
CA ALA A 176 -0.84 18.40 14.05
C ALA A 176 -0.24 19.46 14.98
N SER A 177 -1.07 20.41 15.44
CA SER A 177 -0.61 21.44 16.37
C SER A 177 -0.24 20.89 17.74
N ALA A 178 0.62 21.58 18.47
CA ALA A 178 1.08 21.15 19.78
C ALA A 178 -0.08 21.01 20.79
N ASP A 179 -1.09 21.86 20.70
CA ASP A 179 -2.31 21.82 21.52
C ASP A 179 -3.40 20.91 21.01
N SER A 180 -3.15 20.15 19.92
CA SER A 180 -4.07 19.20 19.28
C SER A 180 -5.36 19.82 18.72
N LYS A 181 -5.45 21.15 18.65
CA LYS A 181 -6.66 21.80 18.14
C LYS A 181 -6.71 21.86 16.62
N TRP A 182 -5.56 21.98 15.98
CA TRP A 182 -5.45 22.00 14.53
C TRP A 182 -4.89 20.68 14.00
N ASN A 183 -5.58 20.09 13.06
CA ASN A 183 -5.14 18.95 12.30
C ASN A 183 -5.37 19.23 10.82
N GLY A 184 -4.55 18.64 9.98
CA GLY A 184 -4.71 18.80 8.55
C GLY A 184 -3.79 17.89 7.77
N ARG A 185 -4.03 17.80 6.48
CA ARG A 185 -3.22 17.08 5.50
C ARG A 185 -3.18 17.87 4.21
N ALA A 186 -2.00 18.02 3.64
CA ALA A 186 -1.85 18.45 2.26
C ALA A 186 -1.03 17.41 1.52
N PHE A 187 -1.41 17.05 0.30
CA PHE A 187 -0.74 16.02 -0.47
C PHE A 187 -0.67 16.37 -1.95
N PHE A 188 0.35 15.81 -2.60
CA PHE A 188 0.52 15.79 -4.04
C PHE A 188 1.03 14.42 -4.45
N HIS A 189 0.31 13.77 -5.36
CA HIS A 189 0.67 12.45 -5.89
C HIS A 189 0.72 12.52 -7.40
N LYS A 190 1.63 11.73 -7.99
CA LYS A 190 1.77 11.58 -9.42
C LYS A 190 1.91 10.12 -9.79
N SER A 191 1.15 9.68 -10.79
CA SER A 191 1.20 8.35 -11.37
C SER A 191 1.97 8.39 -12.70
N PHE A 192 2.71 7.32 -12.96
CA PHE A 192 3.46 7.10 -14.20
C PHE A 192 3.11 5.71 -14.70
N THR A 193 2.46 5.63 -15.84
CA THR A 193 2.09 4.35 -16.48
C THR A 193 2.89 4.19 -17.77
N GLU A 194 3.50 3.05 -17.97
CA GLU A 194 4.25 2.76 -19.18
C GLU A 194 3.32 2.77 -20.40
N GLY A 195 3.76 3.37 -21.50
CA GLY A 195 2.95 3.47 -22.73
C GLY A 195 1.93 4.62 -22.77
N LEU A 196 1.73 5.36 -21.68
CA LEU A 196 0.92 6.57 -21.67
C LEU A 196 1.78 7.83 -21.73
N ASP A 197 1.39 8.77 -22.60
CA ASP A 197 2.07 10.06 -22.72
C ASP A 197 1.66 11.06 -21.63
N ASP A 198 0.47 10.89 -21.05
CA ASP A 198 -0.09 11.75 -20.02
C ASP A 198 0.02 11.09 -18.62
N ASP A 199 0.78 11.74 -17.75
CA ASP A 199 0.90 11.35 -16.36
C ASP A 199 -0.24 11.94 -15.53
N ASP A 200 -0.95 11.09 -14.81
CA ASP A 200 -2.02 11.50 -13.89
C ASP A 200 -1.44 12.10 -12.61
N MET A 201 -2.01 13.20 -12.15
CA MET A 201 -1.67 13.81 -10.87
C MET A 201 -2.90 14.17 -10.08
N ILE A 202 -2.78 14.09 -8.76
CA ILE A 202 -3.81 14.50 -7.82
C ILE A 202 -3.19 15.26 -6.66
N SER A 203 -3.86 16.30 -6.21
CA SER A 203 -3.47 17.06 -5.03
C SER A 203 -4.68 17.39 -4.19
N GLY A 204 -4.49 17.48 -2.89
CA GLY A 204 -5.58 17.88 -2.02
C GLY A 204 -5.08 18.50 -0.73
N MET A 205 -5.98 19.18 -0.05
CA MET A 205 -5.72 19.78 1.25
C MET A 205 -6.96 19.66 2.14
N LYS A 206 -6.73 19.25 3.38
CA LYS A 206 -7.73 19.24 4.45
C LYS A 206 -7.17 19.96 5.65
N ILE A 207 -7.96 20.82 6.27
CA ILE A 207 -7.64 21.45 7.55
C ILE A 207 -8.85 21.44 8.45
N GLU A 208 -8.66 21.04 9.68
CA GLU A 208 -9.71 20.97 10.69
C GLU A 208 -9.26 21.64 11.98
N ARG A 209 -10.19 22.37 12.60
CA ARG A 209 -10.05 22.86 13.97
C ARG A 209 -11.04 22.16 14.87
N LYS A 210 -10.55 21.45 15.87
CA LYS A 210 -11.37 20.71 16.84
C LYS A 210 -11.19 21.32 18.23
N THR A 211 -12.32 21.66 18.87
CA THR A 211 -12.37 22.07 20.28
C THR A 211 -13.51 21.31 20.97
N LEU A 212 -13.64 21.42 22.28
CA LEU A 212 -14.70 20.74 23.03
C LEU A 212 -16.11 21.13 22.57
N SER A 213 -16.28 22.32 22.01
CA SER A 213 -17.60 22.86 21.60
C SER A 213 -17.74 23.12 20.10
N LEU A 214 -16.66 23.01 19.32
CA LEU A 214 -16.67 23.35 17.90
C LEU A 214 -15.75 22.44 17.10
N ASN A 215 -16.28 21.91 15.99
CA ASN A 215 -15.52 21.21 14.96
C ASN A 215 -15.82 21.89 13.63
N VAL A 216 -14.82 22.51 13.01
CA VAL A 216 -14.90 23.16 11.70
C VAL A 216 -13.76 22.66 10.85
N GLY A 217 -14.04 22.26 9.61
CA GLY A 217 -13.06 21.81 8.65
C GLY A 217 -13.38 22.25 7.24
N MET A 218 -12.36 22.23 6.39
CA MET A 218 -12.44 22.44 4.95
C MET A 218 -11.57 21.37 4.28
N GLU A 219 -12.10 20.80 3.19
CA GLU A 219 -11.41 19.83 2.35
C GLU A 219 -11.56 20.22 0.89
N VAL A 220 -10.47 20.11 0.13
CA VAL A 220 -10.43 20.33 -1.33
C VAL A 220 -9.53 19.24 -1.91
N ILE A 221 -9.99 18.58 -2.97
CA ILE A 221 -9.28 17.52 -3.68
C ILE A 221 -9.24 17.86 -5.16
#